data_b4e334203664884a31627feba003a81f
#
_entry.id   b4e334203664884a31627feba003a81f
#
_cell.length_a   1.000
_cell.length_b   1.000
_cell.length_c   1.000
_cell.angle_alpha   90.00
_cell.angle_beta   90.00
_cell.angle_gamma   90.00
#
_symmetry.space_group_name_H-M   'P 1'
#
loop_
_entity.id
_entity.type
_entity.pdbx_description
1 polymer ?
#
loop_
_entity_poly.entity_id
_entity_poly.type
_entity_poly.pdbx_seq_one_letter_code
_entity_poly.pdbx_strand_id
1 'polypeptide(L)'
;MILLDRVTKIYDKTSNPAINRVSLHIKPKEFVILVGTSGAGKSSLLKMLTREEKPTSGKIVVGGIDYDNLRDKDIPLLRRKIGVVFQDFKLLPNRTVFENVAFALEIAGMTNHEIKATVPKVIKLVGLKGKEKNFPHQLSG
;
A
#
# COMPACT_ATOMS: atom_id res chain seq x y z
N MET A 1 -7.44 4.49 -10.95
CA MET A 1 -8.22 5.70 -10.63
C MET A 1 -8.40 5.78 -9.12
N ILE A 2 -8.15 6.96 -8.55
CA ILE A 2 -8.44 7.29 -7.15
C ILE A 2 -9.28 8.57 -7.15
N LEU A 3 -10.38 8.59 -6.43
CA LEU A 3 -11.24 9.75 -6.26
C LEU A 3 -11.43 10.01 -4.77
N LEU A 4 -11.14 11.22 -4.34
CA LEU A 4 -11.48 11.79 -3.05
C LEU A 4 -12.47 12.90 -3.26
N ASP A 5 -13.57 12.92 -2.52
CA ASP A 5 -14.54 14.02 -2.55
C ASP A 5 -14.72 14.54 -1.13
N ARG A 6 -14.24 15.76 -0.87
CA ARG A 6 -14.34 16.51 0.40
C ARG A 6 -13.94 15.67 1.62
N VAL A 7 -12.89 14.87 1.47
CA VAL A 7 -12.41 13.96 2.51
C VAL A 7 -11.82 14.75 3.67
N THR A 8 -12.30 14.45 4.88
CA THR A 8 -11.80 14.99 6.14
C THR A 8 -11.38 13.85 7.06
N LYS A 9 -10.24 14.01 7.75
CA LYS A 9 -9.79 13.11 8.79
C LYS A 9 -9.42 13.88 10.06
N ILE A 10 -10.08 13.55 11.13
CA ILE A 10 -9.83 14.04 12.49
C ILE A 10 -9.54 12.83 13.36
N TYR A 11 -8.41 12.83 14.06
CA TYR A 11 -8.04 11.74 14.96
C TYR A 11 -8.60 11.94 16.38
N ASP A 12 -8.57 13.18 16.84
CA ASP A 12 -9.14 13.59 18.11
C ASP A 12 -10.15 14.72 17.87
N LYS A 13 -11.33 14.65 18.49
CA LYS A 13 -12.40 15.63 18.31
C LYS A 13 -12.01 17.06 18.71
N THR A 14 -10.97 17.20 19.53
CA THR A 14 -10.46 18.51 20.00
C THR A 14 -9.30 19.03 19.14
N SER A 15 -8.79 18.23 18.22
CA SER A 15 -7.64 18.58 17.39
C SER A 15 -8.03 19.16 16.03
N ASN A 16 -7.11 19.90 15.43
CA ASN A 16 -7.23 20.31 14.04
C ASN A 16 -7.28 19.07 13.12
N PRO A 17 -8.05 19.11 12.04
CA PRO A 17 -8.12 17.99 11.11
C PRO A 17 -6.75 17.71 10.47
N ALA A 18 -6.32 16.45 10.48
CA ALA A 18 -5.13 16.00 9.78
C ALA A 18 -5.30 16.12 8.24
N ILE A 19 -6.53 15.99 7.77
CA ILE A 19 -6.97 16.25 6.40
C ILE A 19 -8.28 17.00 6.46
N ASN A 20 -8.38 18.12 5.74
CA ASN A 20 -9.56 18.99 5.77
C ASN A 20 -10.13 19.17 4.37
N ARG A 21 -11.29 18.54 4.11
CA ARG A 21 -12.11 18.67 2.89
C ARG A 21 -11.31 18.54 1.59
N VAL A 22 -10.36 17.62 1.53
CA VAL A 22 -9.53 17.39 0.34
C VAL A 22 -10.36 16.68 -0.73
N SER A 23 -10.34 17.26 -1.93
CA SER A 23 -10.86 16.63 -3.16
C SER A 23 -9.71 16.43 -4.13
N LEU A 24 -9.59 15.21 -4.67
CA LEU A 24 -8.52 14.82 -5.58
C LEU A 24 -9.02 13.74 -6.54
N HIS A 25 -8.68 13.86 -7.80
CA HIS A 25 -8.96 12.83 -8.79
C HIS A 25 -7.67 12.44 -9.50
N ILE A 26 -7.22 11.20 -9.30
CA ILE A 26 -6.08 10.59 -9.99
C ILE A 26 -6.64 9.60 -11.02
N LYS A 27 -6.40 9.89 -12.30
CA LYS A 27 -6.81 9.04 -13.41
C LYS A 27 -5.94 7.79 -13.52
N PRO A 28 -6.37 6.75 -14.23
CA PRO A 28 -5.51 5.60 -14.54
C PRO A 28 -4.23 6.05 -15.27
N LYS A 29 -3.10 5.44 -14.90
CA LYS A 29 -1.76 5.70 -15.46
C LYS A 29 -1.18 7.08 -15.14
N GLU A 30 -1.80 7.89 -14.32
CA GLU A 30 -1.17 9.12 -13.81
C GLU A 30 -0.10 8.80 -12.77
N PHE A 31 0.99 9.57 -12.82
CA PHE A 31 2.00 9.64 -11.78
C PHE A 31 1.80 10.93 -10.99
N VAL A 32 1.57 10.81 -9.68
CA VAL A 32 1.26 11.94 -8.81
C VAL A 32 2.26 11.99 -7.66
N ILE A 33 2.82 13.17 -7.39
CA ILE A 33 3.70 13.42 -6.26
C ILE A 33 2.92 14.22 -5.21
N LEU A 34 2.85 13.68 -3.99
CA LEU A 34 2.25 14.36 -2.85
C LEU A 34 3.34 15.06 -2.04
N VAL A 35 3.35 16.39 -2.07
CA VAL A 35 4.33 17.22 -1.36
C VAL A 35 3.70 17.94 -0.17
N GLY A 36 4.49 18.23 0.83
CA GLY A 36 4.08 18.97 2.03
C GLY A 36 5.05 18.76 3.18
N THR A 37 4.99 19.66 4.17
CA THR A 37 5.80 19.60 5.40
C THR A 37 5.51 18.34 6.22
N SER A 38 6.35 18.05 7.22
CA SER A 38 6.03 17.02 8.21
C SER A 38 4.72 17.38 8.92
N GLY A 39 3.86 16.37 9.15
CA GLY A 39 2.55 16.62 9.76
C GLY A 39 1.44 17.10 8.80
N ALA A 40 1.74 17.38 7.52
CA ALA A 40 0.74 17.85 6.53
C ALA A 40 -0.34 16.82 6.14
N GLY A 41 -0.43 15.67 6.82
CA GLY A 41 -1.47 14.66 6.56
C GLY A 41 -1.15 13.65 5.46
N LYS A 42 0.05 13.68 4.85
CA LYS A 42 0.43 12.74 3.76
C LYS A 42 0.26 11.27 4.15
N SER A 43 0.78 10.89 5.32
CA SER A 43 0.67 9.52 5.84
C SER A 43 -0.79 9.16 6.19
N SER A 44 -1.57 10.12 6.68
CA SER A 44 -3.00 9.92 6.95
C SER A 44 -3.78 9.64 5.66
N LEU A 45 -3.43 10.34 4.58
CA LEU A 45 -4.01 10.09 3.27
C LEU A 45 -3.71 8.67 2.77
N LEU A 46 -2.44 8.25 2.85
CA LEU A 46 -2.05 6.89 2.46
C LEU A 46 -2.76 5.82 3.28
N LYS A 47 -2.85 6.00 4.61
CA LYS A 47 -3.61 5.08 5.49
C LYS A 47 -5.08 4.99 5.14
N MET A 48 -5.70 6.09 4.70
CA MET A 48 -7.07 6.05 4.21
C MET A 48 -7.18 5.33 2.86
N LEU A 49 -6.22 5.52 1.94
CA LEU A 49 -6.22 4.81 0.65
C LEU A 49 -6.06 3.29 0.82
N THR A 50 -5.28 2.85 1.81
CA THR A 50 -5.12 1.41 2.14
C THR A 50 -6.21 0.90 3.09
N ARG A 51 -7.18 1.74 3.46
CA ARG A 51 -8.26 1.41 4.39
C ARG A 51 -7.76 0.96 5.77
N GLU A 52 -6.56 1.41 6.18
CA GLU A 52 -6.08 1.30 7.58
C GLU A 52 -6.84 2.26 8.47
N GLU A 53 -7.18 3.43 7.91
CA GLU A 53 -7.99 4.45 8.56
C GLU A 53 -9.26 4.73 7.76
N LYS A 54 -10.35 5.02 8.46
CA LYS A 54 -11.59 5.53 7.84
C LYS A 54 -11.56 7.05 7.79
N PRO A 55 -12.07 7.70 6.75
CA PRO A 55 -12.30 9.13 6.78
C PRO A 55 -13.32 9.47 7.87
N THR A 56 -13.24 10.67 8.45
CA THR A 56 -14.27 11.19 9.35
C THR A 56 -15.50 11.63 8.56
N SER A 57 -15.28 12.19 7.37
CA SER A 57 -16.32 12.54 6.41
C SER A 57 -15.75 12.64 5.00
N GLY A 58 -16.63 12.74 4.00
CA GLY A 58 -16.27 12.72 2.59
C GLY A 58 -16.19 11.31 2.04
N LYS A 59 -15.97 11.19 0.73
CA LYS A 59 -16.06 9.95 -0.03
C LYS A 59 -14.71 9.55 -0.62
N ILE A 60 -14.39 8.26 -0.59
CA ILE A 60 -13.18 7.69 -1.20
C ILE A 60 -13.58 6.56 -2.14
N VAL A 61 -13.08 6.63 -3.40
CA VAL A 61 -13.21 5.55 -4.38
C VAL A 61 -11.83 5.18 -4.90
N VAL A 62 -11.45 3.91 -4.82
CA VAL A 62 -10.17 3.40 -5.33
C VAL A 62 -10.43 2.21 -6.25
N GLY A 63 -9.94 2.30 -7.49
CA GLY A 63 -10.09 1.23 -8.47
C GLY A 63 -11.55 0.86 -8.76
N GLY A 64 -12.48 1.84 -8.67
CA GLY A 64 -13.92 1.62 -8.82
C GLY A 64 -14.62 1.11 -7.56
N ILE A 65 -13.88 0.86 -6.48
CA ILE A 65 -14.44 0.40 -5.20
C ILE A 65 -14.75 1.63 -4.33
N ASP A 66 -16.02 1.83 -4.03
CA ASP A 66 -16.50 2.85 -3.10
C ASP A 66 -16.33 2.36 -1.67
N TYR A 67 -15.62 3.15 -0.85
CA TYR A 67 -15.30 2.76 0.52
C TYR A 67 -16.50 2.79 1.49
N ASP A 68 -17.54 3.54 1.17
CA ASP A 68 -18.77 3.55 1.96
C ASP A 68 -19.52 2.22 1.87
N ASN A 69 -19.37 1.53 0.73
CA ASN A 69 -19.98 0.23 0.48
C ASN A 69 -19.04 -0.96 0.80
N LEU A 70 -17.80 -0.68 1.22
CA LEU A 70 -16.79 -1.71 1.46
C LEU A 70 -16.96 -2.31 2.88
N ARG A 71 -17.33 -3.58 2.96
CA ARG A 71 -17.41 -4.31 4.23
C ARG A 71 -16.01 -4.66 4.73
N ASP A 72 -15.83 -4.73 6.03
CA ASP A 72 -14.53 -4.99 6.65
C ASP A 72 -13.92 -6.34 6.17
N LYS A 73 -14.74 -7.35 5.91
CA LYS A 73 -14.29 -8.64 5.34
C LYS A 73 -13.73 -8.56 3.92
N ASP A 74 -14.05 -7.51 3.18
CA ASP A 74 -13.62 -7.30 1.79
C ASP A 74 -12.35 -6.43 1.70
N ILE A 75 -11.89 -5.84 2.82
CA ILE A 75 -10.66 -5.03 2.89
C ILE A 75 -9.41 -5.79 2.40
N PRO A 76 -9.19 -7.08 2.74
CA PRO A 76 -8.07 -7.82 2.22
C PRO A 76 -8.06 -7.90 0.67
N LEU A 77 -9.22 -8.00 0.04
CA LEU A 77 -9.35 -8.03 -1.43
C LEU A 77 -9.02 -6.65 -2.05
N LEU A 78 -9.40 -5.56 -1.39
CA LEU A 78 -8.98 -4.21 -1.78
C LEU A 78 -7.45 -4.07 -1.72
N ARG A 79 -6.84 -4.43 -0.57
CA ARG A 79 -5.40 -4.30 -0.34
C ARG A 79 -4.55 -5.12 -1.31
N ARG A 80 -5.04 -6.27 -1.79
CA ARG A 80 -4.37 -7.04 -2.86
C ARG A 80 -4.25 -6.30 -4.19
N LYS A 81 -5.12 -5.30 -4.43
CA LYS A 81 -5.10 -4.46 -5.64
C LYS A 81 -4.24 -3.21 -5.50
N ILE A 82 -3.70 -2.95 -4.31
CA ILE A 82 -2.90 -1.76 -4.01
C ILE A 82 -1.48 -2.22 -3.65
N GLY A 83 -0.51 -1.92 -4.51
CA GLY A 83 0.91 -2.09 -4.15
C GLY A 83 1.36 -0.92 -3.28
N VAL A 84 1.95 -1.20 -2.12
CA VAL A 84 2.50 -0.19 -1.21
C VAL A 84 3.96 -0.48 -0.95
N VAL A 85 4.79 0.55 -1.10
CA VAL A 85 6.19 0.54 -0.64
C VAL A 85 6.27 1.39 0.62
N PHE A 86 6.57 0.76 1.74
CA PHE A 86 6.67 1.44 3.04
C PHE A 86 8.05 2.07 3.22
N GLN A 87 8.13 3.16 3.96
CA GLN A 87 9.38 3.85 4.29
C GLN A 87 10.34 2.95 5.09
N ASP A 88 9.81 2.08 5.94
CA ASP A 88 10.54 1.10 6.76
C ASP A 88 10.57 -0.30 6.12
N PHE A 89 10.33 -0.36 4.80
CA PHE A 89 10.32 -1.54 3.93
C PHE A 89 9.40 -2.69 4.37
N LYS A 90 9.01 -2.81 5.64
CA LYS A 90 8.18 -3.89 6.20
C LYS A 90 8.66 -5.30 5.80
N LEU A 91 9.96 -5.48 5.69
CA LEU A 91 10.54 -6.79 5.40
C LEU A 91 10.43 -7.71 6.62
N LEU A 92 10.27 -9.00 6.34
CA LEU A 92 10.33 -10.06 7.34
C LEU A 92 11.81 -10.40 7.59
N PRO A 93 12.40 -9.97 8.73
CA PRO A 93 13.85 -10.04 8.93
C PRO A 93 14.39 -11.47 9.01
N ASN A 94 13.54 -12.40 9.44
CA ASN A 94 13.86 -13.84 9.60
C ASN A 94 13.50 -14.66 8.34
N ARG A 95 13.19 -14.00 7.23
CA ARG A 95 12.90 -14.61 5.93
C ARG A 95 13.93 -14.18 4.92
N THR A 96 14.29 -15.07 4.02
CA THR A 96 15.19 -14.80 2.90
C THR A 96 14.56 -13.82 1.89
N VAL A 97 15.36 -13.32 0.96
CA VAL A 97 14.86 -12.50 -0.18
C VAL A 97 13.77 -13.26 -0.94
N PHE A 98 14.00 -14.54 -1.25
CA PHE A 98 13.00 -15.37 -1.92
C PHE A 98 11.70 -15.44 -1.13
N GLU A 99 11.76 -15.71 0.16
CA GLU A 99 10.59 -15.85 1.02
C GLU A 99 9.85 -14.54 1.25
N ASN A 100 10.55 -13.39 1.31
CA ASN A 100 9.92 -12.08 1.38
C ASN A 100 9.10 -11.76 0.12
N VAL A 101 9.66 -12.05 -1.06
CA VAL A 101 8.94 -11.86 -2.33
C VAL A 101 7.80 -12.87 -2.47
N ALA A 102 8.05 -14.15 -2.11
CA ALA A 102 7.05 -15.22 -2.16
C ALA A 102 5.84 -14.90 -1.27
N PHE A 103 6.05 -14.35 -0.09
CA PHE A 103 4.99 -14.03 0.87
C PHE A 103 3.90 -13.12 0.28
N ALA A 104 4.29 -12.11 -0.50
CA ALA A 104 3.32 -11.25 -1.19
C ALA A 104 2.48 -12.02 -2.21
N LEU A 105 3.07 -12.98 -2.91
CA LEU A 105 2.40 -13.80 -3.91
C LEU A 105 1.49 -14.86 -3.26
N GLU A 106 1.91 -15.40 -2.10
CA GLU A 106 1.09 -16.30 -1.27
C GLU A 106 -0.19 -15.60 -0.80
N ILE A 107 -0.06 -14.35 -0.30
CA ILE A 107 -1.22 -13.53 0.08
C ILE A 107 -2.13 -13.24 -1.13
N ALA A 108 -1.54 -13.06 -2.31
CA ALA A 108 -2.31 -12.87 -3.55
C ALA A 108 -3.04 -14.14 -4.01
N GLY A 109 -2.74 -15.30 -3.39
CA GLY A 109 -3.38 -16.59 -3.68
C GLY A 109 -2.73 -17.38 -4.81
N MET A 110 -1.47 -17.08 -5.15
CA MET A 110 -0.72 -17.84 -6.14
C MET A 110 -0.32 -19.23 -5.59
N THR A 111 -0.28 -20.20 -6.48
CA THR A 111 0.16 -21.56 -6.13
C THR A 111 1.67 -21.63 -5.94
N ASN A 112 2.15 -22.62 -5.20
CA ASN A 112 3.59 -22.86 -5.01
C ASN A 112 4.36 -23.00 -6.33
N HIS A 113 3.75 -23.58 -7.35
CA HIS A 113 4.36 -23.72 -8.66
C HIS A 113 4.56 -22.36 -9.34
N GLU A 114 3.54 -21.50 -9.33
CA GLU A 114 3.61 -20.13 -9.87
C GLU A 114 4.62 -19.26 -9.12
N ILE A 115 4.65 -19.36 -7.79
CA ILE A 115 5.61 -18.65 -6.94
C ILE A 115 7.05 -19.03 -7.31
N LYS A 116 7.35 -20.34 -7.40
CA LYS A 116 8.68 -20.82 -7.79
C LYS A 116 9.09 -20.37 -9.19
N ALA A 117 8.14 -20.21 -10.09
CA ALA A 117 8.39 -19.72 -11.46
C ALA A 117 8.54 -18.19 -11.54
N THR A 118 7.87 -17.44 -10.65
CA THR A 118 7.77 -15.97 -10.72
C THR A 118 8.85 -15.28 -9.88
N VAL A 119 9.08 -15.73 -8.65
CA VAL A 119 10.01 -15.07 -7.71
C VAL A 119 11.42 -14.88 -8.27
N PRO A 120 12.06 -15.89 -8.90
CA PRO A 120 13.40 -15.71 -9.45
C PRO A 120 13.46 -14.64 -10.56
N LYS A 121 12.38 -14.52 -11.35
CA LYS A 121 12.30 -13.50 -12.42
C LYS A 121 12.22 -12.10 -11.84
N VAL A 122 11.42 -11.91 -10.78
CA VAL A 122 11.31 -10.63 -10.08
C VAL A 122 12.63 -10.25 -9.42
N ILE A 123 13.28 -11.18 -8.70
CA ILE A 123 14.58 -10.97 -8.07
C ILE A 123 15.65 -10.58 -9.11
N LYS A 124 15.66 -11.25 -10.27
CA LYS A 124 16.56 -10.90 -11.39
C LYS A 124 16.26 -9.49 -11.92
N LEU A 125 14.99 -9.13 -12.08
CA LEU A 125 14.56 -7.84 -12.62
C LEU A 125 15.08 -6.66 -11.78
N VAL A 126 15.12 -6.81 -10.45
CA VAL A 126 15.61 -5.78 -9.51
C VAL A 126 17.13 -5.90 -9.22
N GLY A 127 17.88 -6.70 -9.98
CA GLY A 127 19.33 -6.80 -9.86
C GLY A 127 19.84 -7.67 -8.70
N LEU A 128 18.97 -8.41 -8.02
CA LEU A 128 19.32 -9.25 -6.86
C LEU A 128 19.56 -10.73 -7.23
N LYS A 129 19.85 -11.02 -8.50
CA LYS A 129 20.18 -12.40 -8.94
C LYS A 129 21.33 -12.96 -8.12
N GLY A 130 21.16 -14.19 -7.59
CA GLY A 130 22.13 -14.88 -6.73
C GLY A 130 22.02 -14.51 -5.26
N LYS A 131 21.08 -13.63 -4.88
CA LYS A 131 20.81 -13.21 -3.50
C LYS A 131 19.54 -13.85 -2.92
N GLU A 132 18.94 -14.80 -3.61
CA GLU A 132 17.66 -15.42 -3.27
C GLU A 132 17.64 -15.99 -1.84
N LYS A 133 18.78 -16.54 -1.39
CA LYS A 133 18.96 -17.16 -0.06
C LYS A 133 19.47 -16.19 1.02
N ASN A 134 19.80 -14.95 0.65
CA ASN A 134 20.25 -13.95 1.60
C ASN A 134 19.09 -13.45 2.46
N PHE A 135 19.39 -13.02 3.68
CA PHE A 135 18.44 -12.32 4.56
C PHE A 135 18.52 -10.79 4.32
N PRO A 136 17.47 -10.03 4.69
CA PRO A 136 17.45 -8.58 4.49
C PRO A 136 18.69 -7.85 5.03
N HIS A 137 19.18 -8.22 6.22
CA HIS A 137 20.37 -7.61 6.85
C HIS A 137 21.69 -7.89 6.11
N GLN A 138 21.70 -8.81 5.15
CA GLN A 138 22.86 -9.14 4.31
C GLN A 138 22.87 -8.37 2.99
N LEU A 139 21.88 -7.50 2.76
CA LEU A 139 21.80 -6.65 1.60
C LEU A 139 22.17 -5.22 1.99
N SER A 140 22.85 -4.52 1.08
CA SER A 140 22.99 -3.06 1.18
C SER A 140 21.64 -2.41 0.89
N GLY A 141 21.29 -1.37 1.65
CA GLY A 141 20.09 -0.56 1.44
C GLY A 141 20.14 0.22 0.13
#